data_f487868fc2be09c3229ccd70d0823b7c
#
_entry.id   f487868fc2be09c3229ccd70d0823b7c
#
_cell.length_a   1.000
_cell.length_b   1.000
_cell.length_c   1.000
_cell.angle_alpha   90.00
_cell.angle_beta   90.00
_cell.angle_gamma   90.00
#
_symmetry.space_group_name_H-M   'P 1'
#
loop_
_entity.id
_entity.type
_entity.pdbx_description
1 polymer ?
#
loop_
_entity_poly.entity_id
_entity_poly.type
_entity_poly.pdbx_seq_one_letter_code
_entity_poly.pdbx_strand_id
1 'polypeptide(L)'
;MRILFGAIAAEKVEVPSGNLKSAFLKDLEEAKAEVVKVVPLAQTKEKSNWASNLLKVAASVALLVASFQMGGFFEKEKSNQSLEMLQNESLVMKQQVMLSLMENQSASKRIQGVNYIEEIPNPDEAVVAALSQRMLNDENDNVRLTALEALARFAANGKVKDVFIKALGKEKNPSIQILIIDILVRIQEKRAVAPMQKLLEQEDTQPFIKKQIQTGLPKII
;
A
#
# COMPACT_ATOMS: atom_id res chain seq x y z
N MET A 1 7.98 0.06 72.11
CA MET A 1 8.82 1.28 71.92
C MET A 1 9.36 1.96 73.19
N ARG A 2 8.88 1.64 74.39
CA ARG A 2 9.39 2.21 75.67
C ARG A 2 10.62 1.48 76.23
N ILE A 3 10.92 0.27 75.81
CA ILE A 3 12.05 -0.55 76.34
C ILE A 3 13.38 -0.16 75.70
N LEU A 4 13.36 0.32 74.44
CA LEU A 4 14.58 0.68 73.68
C LEU A 4 15.24 1.98 74.21
N PHE A 5 14.47 2.95 74.66
CA PHE A 5 14.99 4.22 75.20
C PHE A 5 15.55 4.08 76.62
N GLY A 6 15.13 3.05 77.37
CA GLY A 6 15.69 2.77 78.66
C GLY A 6 17.12 2.18 78.63
N ALA A 7 17.46 1.44 77.57
CA ALA A 7 18.77 0.86 77.38
C ALA A 7 19.83 1.91 76.97
N ILE A 8 19.46 2.93 76.21
CA ILE A 8 20.34 4.00 75.77
C ILE A 8 20.70 4.97 76.90
N ALA A 9 19.78 5.14 77.88
CA ALA A 9 20.05 6.04 79.05
C ALA A 9 20.95 5.42 80.12
N ALA A 10 21.25 4.11 79.99
CA ALA A 10 22.10 3.40 80.97
C ALA A 10 23.58 3.27 80.50
N GLU A 11 23.85 3.73 79.28
CA GLU A 11 25.25 3.66 78.79
C GLU A 11 26.08 4.78 79.39
N LYS A 12 27.10 4.37 80.16
CA LYS A 12 27.98 5.23 80.83
C LYS A 12 28.85 6.00 79.81
N VAL A 13 28.54 7.28 79.60
CA VAL A 13 29.34 8.14 78.69
C VAL A 13 30.72 8.19 79.26
N GLU A 14 31.67 7.52 78.65
CA GLU A 14 33.11 7.68 79.02
C GLU A 14 33.56 9.07 78.56
N VAL A 15 33.80 9.92 79.51
CA VAL A 15 34.36 11.25 79.25
C VAL A 15 35.84 11.07 78.91
N PRO A 16 36.25 11.53 77.74
CA PRO A 16 37.69 11.45 77.39
C PRO A 16 38.56 12.09 78.46
N SER A 17 39.65 11.42 78.81
CA SER A 17 40.58 11.92 79.80
C SER A 17 41.10 13.29 79.38
N GLY A 18 41.27 14.19 80.36
CA GLY A 18 41.72 15.58 80.09
C GLY A 18 43.07 15.73 79.36
N ASN A 19 43.79 14.61 79.18
CA ASN A 19 45.06 14.56 78.45
C ASN A 19 44.94 14.25 76.96
N LEU A 20 43.72 13.88 76.48
CA LEU A 20 43.54 13.48 75.08
C LEU A 20 43.88 14.64 74.13
N LYS A 21 43.50 15.82 74.49
CA LYS A 21 43.75 17.03 73.68
C LYS A 21 45.26 17.37 73.62
N SER A 22 45.99 17.23 74.72
CA SER A 22 47.40 17.48 74.70
C SER A 22 48.20 16.39 73.98
N ALA A 23 47.82 15.12 74.12
CA ALA A 23 48.40 14.02 73.34
C ALA A 23 48.15 14.22 71.82
N PHE A 24 46.90 14.50 71.44
CA PHE A 24 46.59 14.78 70.05
C PHE A 24 47.33 15.95 69.43
N LEU A 25 47.52 17.06 70.20
CA LEU A 25 48.28 18.22 69.74
C LEU A 25 49.75 17.89 69.56
N LYS A 26 50.32 17.04 70.43
CA LYS A 26 51.73 16.61 70.36
C LYS A 26 51.93 15.72 69.12
N ASP A 27 51.04 14.74 68.88
CA ASP A 27 51.12 13.86 67.74
C ASP A 27 50.89 14.64 66.40
N LEU A 28 50.07 15.70 66.44
CA LEU A 28 49.85 16.59 65.30
C LEU A 28 51.13 17.46 65.03
N GLU A 29 51.86 17.91 66.05
CA GLU A 29 53.12 18.64 65.86
C GLU A 29 54.25 17.71 65.37
N GLU A 30 54.30 16.45 65.83
CA GLU A 30 55.27 15.46 65.35
C GLU A 30 54.96 15.12 63.88
N ALA A 31 53.70 14.93 63.54
CA ALA A 31 53.27 14.65 62.16
C ALA A 31 53.49 15.83 61.19
N LYS A 32 53.48 17.09 61.74
CA LYS A 32 53.82 18.27 60.94
C LYS A 32 55.37 18.47 60.82
N ALA A 33 56.13 17.92 61.71
CA ALA A 33 57.58 17.98 61.65
C ALA A 33 58.20 16.94 60.71
N GLU A 34 57.45 15.85 60.39
CA GLU A 34 57.78 14.99 59.28
C GLU A 34 57.56 15.80 58.00
N VAL A 35 58.62 16.43 57.52
CA VAL A 35 58.55 17.07 56.17
C VAL A 35 58.20 16.05 55.15
N VAL A 36 56.95 16.04 54.80
CA VAL A 36 56.47 15.30 53.60
C VAL A 36 57.31 15.84 52.45
N LYS A 37 58.25 15.03 51.99
CA LYS A 37 59.00 15.29 50.77
C LYS A 37 58.01 15.31 49.62
N VAL A 38 57.54 16.52 49.33
CA VAL A 38 56.65 16.70 48.16
C VAL A 38 57.50 16.41 46.93
N VAL A 39 57.37 15.20 46.43
CA VAL A 39 57.92 14.86 45.13
C VAL A 39 57.02 15.63 44.09
N PRO A 40 57.59 16.59 43.36
CA PRO A 40 56.83 17.25 42.32
C PRO A 40 56.40 16.17 41.30
N LEU A 41 55.17 15.89 41.26
CA LEU A 41 54.57 15.09 40.11
C LEU A 41 54.94 15.86 38.84
N ALA A 42 55.89 15.28 38.09
CA ALA A 42 56.16 15.79 36.77
C ALA A 42 54.83 15.94 36.06
N GLN A 43 54.47 17.18 35.74
CA GLN A 43 53.30 17.42 34.83
C GLN A 43 53.65 16.79 33.49
N THR A 44 53.25 15.56 33.32
CA THR A 44 53.10 15.02 31.97
C THR A 44 52.12 15.95 31.29
N LYS A 45 52.57 16.74 30.34
CA LYS A 45 51.70 17.44 29.39
C LYS A 45 50.91 16.35 28.69
N GLU A 46 49.74 16.01 29.25
CA GLU A 46 48.77 15.23 28.49
C GLU A 46 48.51 16.03 27.21
N LYS A 47 49.00 15.50 26.12
CA LYS A 47 48.52 15.95 24.80
C LYS A 47 47.01 15.80 24.87
N SER A 48 46.33 16.93 24.95
CA SER A 48 44.89 16.99 24.96
C SER A 48 44.40 16.24 23.71
N ASN A 49 43.98 15.02 23.91
CA ASN A 49 43.36 14.20 22.87
C ASN A 49 41.93 14.66 22.57
N TRP A 50 41.67 15.96 22.82
CA TRP A 50 40.37 16.58 22.60
C TRP A 50 39.86 16.36 21.17
N ALA A 51 40.72 16.51 20.18
CA ALA A 51 40.37 16.28 18.79
C ALA A 51 39.99 14.80 18.51
N SER A 52 40.72 13.84 19.13
CA SER A 52 40.40 12.41 18.97
C SER A 52 39.10 12.01 19.68
N ASN A 53 38.78 12.64 20.80
CA ASN A 53 37.52 12.42 21.52
C ASN A 53 36.35 13.07 20.80
N LEU A 54 36.54 14.27 20.22
CA LEU A 54 35.55 14.89 19.33
C LEU A 54 35.27 14.02 18.09
N LEU A 55 36.30 13.42 17.50
CA LEU A 55 36.12 12.53 16.34
C LEU A 55 35.35 11.28 16.72
N LYS A 56 35.55 10.70 17.90
CA LYS A 56 34.79 9.55 18.40
C LYS A 56 33.33 9.88 18.65
N VAL A 57 33.04 11.05 19.21
CA VAL A 57 31.68 11.53 19.43
C VAL A 57 30.99 11.82 18.08
N ALA A 58 31.68 12.48 17.15
CA ALA A 58 31.16 12.72 15.80
C ALA A 58 30.87 11.42 15.04
N ALA A 59 31.78 10.43 15.16
CA ALA A 59 31.58 9.12 14.55
C ALA A 59 30.34 8.36 15.13
N SER A 60 30.17 8.44 16.46
CA SER A 60 29.00 7.81 17.11
C SER A 60 27.68 8.47 16.70
N VAL A 61 27.66 9.80 16.60
CA VAL A 61 26.47 10.53 16.13
C VAL A 61 26.21 10.24 14.65
N ALA A 62 27.25 10.19 13.82
CA ALA A 62 27.10 9.82 12.40
C ALA A 62 26.56 8.40 12.22
N LEU A 63 27.01 7.43 13.03
CA LEU A 63 26.48 6.06 13.03
C LEU A 63 25.02 5.99 13.46
N LEU A 64 24.62 6.78 14.47
CA LEU A 64 23.21 6.84 14.91
C LEU A 64 22.32 7.43 13.82
N VAL A 65 22.76 8.52 13.18
CA VAL A 65 22.03 9.15 12.07
C VAL A 65 21.95 8.19 10.86
N ALA A 66 23.05 7.53 10.52
CA ALA A 66 23.08 6.55 9.45
C ALA A 66 22.16 5.34 9.73
N SER A 67 22.17 4.83 10.97
CA SER A 67 21.28 3.73 11.38
C SER A 67 19.81 4.13 11.35
N PHE A 68 19.50 5.37 11.76
CA PHE A 68 18.14 5.90 11.70
C PHE A 68 17.66 6.08 10.25
N GLN A 69 18.52 6.63 9.39
CA GLN A 69 18.23 6.77 7.95
C GLN A 69 18.06 5.42 7.26
N MET A 70 18.92 4.48 7.57
CA MET A 70 18.83 3.11 7.03
C MET A 70 17.59 2.38 7.52
N GLY A 71 17.24 2.49 8.80
CA GLY A 71 16.01 1.93 9.36
C GLY A 71 14.77 2.43 8.66
N GLY A 72 14.66 3.75 8.40
CA GLY A 72 13.55 4.34 7.67
C GLY A 72 13.46 3.92 6.19
N PHE A 73 14.59 3.59 5.56
CA PHE A 73 14.61 3.10 4.17
C PHE A 73 14.08 1.66 4.07
N PHE A 74 14.53 0.78 4.93
CA PHE A 74 14.06 -0.62 4.98
C PHE A 74 12.58 -0.73 5.40
N GLU A 75 12.12 0.14 6.29
CA GLU A 75 10.73 0.15 6.74
C GLU A 75 9.77 0.63 5.65
N LYS A 76 10.17 1.63 4.85
CA LYS A 76 9.40 2.10 3.69
C LYS A 76 9.26 1.02 2.61
N GLU A 77 10.32 0.31 2.31
CA GLU A 77 10.30 -0.74 1.28
C GLU A 77 9.42 -1.92 1.71
N LYS A 78 9.52 -2.34 2.97
CA LYS A 78 8.67 -3.38 3.55
C LYS A 78 7.21 -2.95 3.66
N SER A 79 6.95 -1.69 4.01
CA SER A 79 5.60 -1.13 4.06
C SER A 79 4.97 -1.05 2.67
N ASN A 80 5.72 -0.63 1.65
CA ASN A 80 5.23 -0.57 0.27
C ASN A 80 4.91 -1.97 -0.28
N GLN A 81 5.78 -2.96 -0.05
CA GLN A 81 5.51 -4.34 -0.44
C GLN A 81 4.27 -4.92 0.24
N SER A 82 4.07 -4.61 1.51
CA SER A 82 2.87 -5.04 2.25
C SER A 82 1.60 -4.38 1.71
N LEU A 83 1.67 -3.09 1.35
CA LEU A 83 0.55 -2.36 0.74
C LEU A 83 0.21 -2.91 -0.65
N GLU A 84 1.21 -3.17 -1.49
CA GLU A 84 1.02 -3.79 -2.81
C GLU A 84 0.40 -5.19 -2.69
N MET A 85 0.86 -5.98 -1.73
CA MET A 85 0.31 -7.32 -1.47
C MET A 85 -1.15 -7.27 -1.05
N LEU A 86 -1.51 -6.36 -0.12
CA LEU A 86 -2.89 -6.14 0.32
C LEU A 86 -3.78 -5.61 -0.82
N GLN A 87 -3.26 -4.72 -1.66
CA GLN A 87 -3.98 -4.21 -2.83
C GLN A 87 -4.24 -5.32 -3.85
N ASN A 88 -3.25 -6.15 -4.13
CA ASN A 88 -3.40 -7.29 -5.04
C ASN A 88 -4.39 -8.32 -4.49
N GLU A 89 -4.32 -8.65 -3.20
CA GLU A 89 -5.28 -9.55 -2.54
C GLU A 89 -6.70 -8.99 -2.61
N SER A 90 -6.87 -7.70 -2.36
CA SER A 90 -8.16 -7.01 -2.49
C SER A 90 -8.70 -7.07 -3.92
N LEU A 91 -7.85 -6.88 -4.94
CA LEU A 91 -8.25 -6.98 -6.35
C LEU A 91 -8.69 -8.39 -6.72
N VAL A 92 -7.94 -9.41 -6.30
CA VAL A 92 -8.30 -10.82 -6.53
C VAL A 92 -9.64 -11.14 -5.87
N MET A 93 -9.85 -10.70 -4.65
CA MET A 93 -11.13 -10.90 -3.95
C MET A 93 -12.29 -10.21 -4.67
N LYS A 94 -12.10 -8.98 -5.17
CA LYS A 94 -13.10 -8.26 -5.96
C LYS A 94 -13.43 -8.99 -7.25
N GLN A 95 -12.43 -9.52 -7.96
CA GLN A 95 -12.64 -10.33 -9.16
C GLN A 95 -13.46 -11.59 -8.86
N GLN A 96 -13.16 -12.29 -7.76
CA GLN A 96 -13.93 -13.48 -7.36
C GLN A 96 -15.38 -13.15 -7.02
N VAL A 97 -15.61 -12.04 -6.28
CA VAL A 97 -16.98 -11.57 -5.98
C VAL A 97 -17.72 -11.21 -7.27
N MET A 98 -17.07 -10.49 -8.17
CA MET A 98 -17.61 -10.14 -9.48
C MET A 98 -18.05 -11.39 -10.26
N LEU A 99 -17.17 -12.37 -10.40
CA LEU A 99 -17.45 -13.62 -11.11
C LEU A 99 -18.62 -14.37 -10.47
N SER A 100 -18.63 -14.51 -9.17
CA SER A 100 -19.69 -15.17 -8.41
C SER A 100 -21.05 -14.47 -8.59
N LEU A 101 -21.08 -13.14 -8.57
CA LEU A 101 -22.30 -12.36 -8.79
C LEU A 101 -22.81 -12.49 -10.22
N MET A 102 -21.91 -12.52 -11.21
CA MET A 102 -22.31 -12.70 -12.62
C MET A 102 -22.92 -14.08 -12.92
N GLU A 103 -22.68 -15.08 -12.11
CA GLU A 103 -23.28 -16.42 -12.22
C GLU A 103 -24.62 -16.54 -11.48
N ASN A 104 -25.05 -15.49 -10.78
CA ASN A 104 -26.28 -15.52 -9.99
C ASN A 104 -27.54 -15.64 -10.86
N GLN A 105 -28.58 -16.30 -10.36
CA GLN A 105 -29.87 -16.43 -11.05
C GLN A 105 -30.58 -15.07 -11.19
N SER A 106 -30.41 -14.15 -10.27
CA SER A 106 -31.02 -12.81 -10.31
C SER A 106 -30.29 -11.89 -11.30
N ALA A 107 -31.02 -11.34 -12.28
CA ALA A 107 -30.48 -10.35 -13.22
C ALA A 107 -29.88 -9.13 -12.49
N SER A 108 -30.50 -8.65 -11.41
CA SER A 108 -29.96 -7.54 -10.61
C SER A 108 -28.62 -7.87 -9.97
N LYS A 109 -28.43 -9.11 -9.53
CA LYS A 109 -27.12 -9.58 -8.99
C LYS A 109 -26.08 -9.68 -10.08
N ARG A 110 -26.46 -10.17 -11.28
CA ARG A 110 -25.55 -10.22 -12.43
C ARG A 110 -25.12 -8.82 -12.87
N ILE A 111 -26.03 -7.84 -12.92
CA ILE A 111 -25.72 -6.43 -13.18
C ILE A 111 -24.77 -5.88 -12.10
N GLN A 112 -25.05 -6.16 -10.83
CA GLN A 112 -24.16 -5.77 -9.74
C GLN A 112 -22.75 -6.36 -9.93
N GLY A 113 -22.66 -7.65 -10.34
CA GLY A 113 -21.40 -8.30 -10.66
C GLY A 113 -20.64 -7.57 -11.76
N VAL A 114 -21.33 -7.25 -12.88
CA VAL A 114 -20.72 -6.51 -13.99
C VAL A 114 -20.19 -5.14 -13.55
N ASN A 115 -20.93 -4.43 -12.69
CA ASN A 115 -20.54 -3.08 -12.23
C ASN A 115 -19.27 -3.08 -11.38
N TYR A 116 -18.88 -4.20 -10.75
CA TYR A 116 -17.59 -4.31 -10.07
C TYR A 116 -16.38 -4.07 -10.98
N ILE A 117 -16.55 -4.11 -12.31
CA ILE A 117 -15.48 -3.81 -13.27
C ILE A 117 -14.95 -2.38 -13.12
N GLU A 118 -15.73 -1.47 -12.57
CA GLU A 118 -15.29 -0.09 -12.33
C GLU A 118 -14.15 -0.01 -11.33
N GLU A 119 -14.07 -0.98 -10.42
CA GLU A 119 -13.05 -1.08 -9.39
C GLU A 119 -11.83 -1.92 -9.84
N ILE A 120 -11.85 -2.47 -11.05
CA ILE A 120 -10.81 -3.35 -11.60
C ILE A 120 -10.18 -2.67 -12.82
N PRO A 121 -9.06 -1.95 -12.67
CA PRO A 121 -8.46 -1.19 -13.77
C PRO A 121 -7.87 -2.10 -14.87
N ASN A 122 -7.35 -3.27 -14.49
CA ASN A 122 -6.76 -4.24 -15.41
C ASN A 122 -7.37 -5.63 -15.15
N PRO A 123 -8.55 -5.92 -15.75
CA PRO A 123 -9.18 -7.21 -15.59
C PRO A 123 -8.35 -8.31 -16.25
N ASP A 124 -8.31 -9.45 -15.59
CA ASP A 124 -7.70 -10.64 -16.16
C ASP A 124 -8.56 -11.25 -17.29
N GLU A 125 -8.03 -12.28 -17.94
CA GLU A 125 -8.71 -12.94 -19.04
C GLU A 125 -10.02 -13.61 -18.57
N ALA A 126 -10.11 -14.10 -17.36
CA ALA A 126 -11.30 -14.74 -16.81
C ALA A 126 -12.44 -13.73 -16.66
N VAL A 127 -12.16 -12.53 -16.16
CA VAL A 127 -13.13 -11.44 -16.04
C VAL A 127 -13.63 -11.00 -17.42
N VAL A 128 -12.73 -10.80 -18.40
CA VAL A 128 -13.11 -10.45 -19.78
C VAL A 128 -13.97 -11.55 -20.42
N ALA A 129 -13.63 -12.81 -20.21
CA ALA A 129 -14.42 -13.94 -20.71
C ALA A 129 -15.81 -13.99 -20.07
N ALA A 130 -15.91 -13.78 -18.76
CA ALA A 130 -17.20 -13.76 -18.06
C ALA A 130 -18.10 -12.61 -18.54
N LEU A 131 -17.56 -11.39 -18.69
CA LEU A 131 -18.28 -10.26 -19.28
C LEU A 131 -18.76 -10.56 -20.70
N SER A 132 -17.88 -11.17 -21.51
CA SER A 132 -18.21 -11.57 -22.88
C SER A 132 -19.36 -12.61 -22.92
N GLN A 133 -19.32 -13.55 -21.99
CA GLN A 133 -20.38 -14.55 -21.84
C GLN A 133 -21.72 -13.89 -21.49
N ARG A 134 -21.72 -12.93 -20.52
CA ARG A 134 -22.95 -12.20 -20.17
C ARG A 134 -23.46 -11.39 -21.35
N MET A 135 -22.59 -10.64 -22.04
CA MET A 135 -22.98 -9.85 -23.22
C MET A 135 -23.59 -10.70 -24.35
N LEU A 136 -23.01 -11.85 -24.64
CA LEU A 136 -23.43 -12.68 -25.78
C LEU A 136 -24.65 -13.54 -25.48
N ASN A 137 -24.86 -13.94 -24.22
CA ASN A 137 -25.75 -15.06 -23.93
C ASN A 137 -26.72 -14.82 -22.77
N ASP A 138 -26.64 -13.68 -22.05
CA ASP A 138 -27.58 -13.43 -20.97
C ASP A 138 -29.03 -13.28 -21.54
N GLU A 139 -29.98 -13.84 -20.85
CA GLU A 139 -31.40 -13.75 -21.21
C GLU A 139 -31.98 -12.34 -21.04
N ASN A 140 -31.39 -11.57 -20.08
CA ASN A 140 -31.86 -10.24 -19.73
C ASN A 140 -31.10 -9.16 -20.52
N ASP A 141 -31.84 -8.33 -21.25
CA ASP A 141 -31.29 -7.27 -22.11
C ASP A 141 -30.45 -6.28 -21.31
N ASN A 142 -30.86 -5.92 -20.07
CA ASN A 142 -30.12 -4.98 -19.25
C ASN A 142 -28.75 -5.57 -18.79
N VAL A 143 -28.68 -6.87 -18.52
CA VAL A 143 -27.40 -7.53 -18.22
C VAL A 143 -26.49 -7.50 -19.44
N ARG A 144 -27.04 -7.79 -20.65
CA ARG A 144 -26.26 -7.73 -21.90
C ARG A 144 -25.78 -6.32 -22.19
N LEU A 145 -26.62 -5.31 -21.98
CA LEU A 145 -26.28 -3.89 -22.15
C LEU A 145 -25.17 -3.47 -21.18
N THR A 146 -25.34 -3.76 -19.90
CA THR A 146 -24.32 -3.40 -18.89
C THR A 146 -22.99 -4.10 -19.17
N ALA A 147 -23.03 -5.37 -19.59
CA ALA A 147 -21.82 -6.10 -19.97
C ALA A 147 -21.14 -5.51 -21.23
N LEU A 148 -21.92 -5.04 -22.20
CA LEU A 148 -21.41 -4.32 -23.36
C LEU A 148 -20.70 -3.01 -22.97
N GLU A 149 -21.33 -2.22 -22.12
CA GLU A 149 -20.76 -0.96 -21.61
C GLU A 149 -19.46 -1.20 -20.83
N ALA A 150 -19.41 -2.23 -20.00
CA ALA A 150 -18.24 -2.66 -19.30
C ALA A 150 -17.08 -3.05 -20.25
N LEU A 151 -17.38 -3.87 -21.25
CA LEU A 151 -16.41 -4.31 -22.27
C LEU A 151 -15.94 -3.16 -23.17
N ALA A 152 -16.77 -2.15 -23.41
CA ALA A 152 -16.43 -0.99 -24.24
C ALA A 152 -15.21 -0.21 -23.69
N ARG A 153 -14.93 -0.28 -22.41
CA ARG A 153 -13.73 0.30 -21.78
C ARG A 153 -12.44 -0.39 -22.25
N PHE A 154 -12.56 -1.65 -22.68
CA PHE A 154 -11.44 -2.48 -23.12
C PHE A 154 -11.49 -2.76 -24.63
N ALA A 155 -12.16 -1.91 -25.40
CA ALA A 155 -12.37 -2.06 -26.83
C ALA A 155 -11.07 -2.08 -27.68
N ALA A 156 -9.94 -1.67 -27.12
CA ALA A 156 -8.63 -1.84 -27.74
C ALA A 156 -8.16 -3.30 -27.78
N ASN A 157 -8.65 -4.16 -26.90
CA ASN A 157 -8.32 -5.58 -26.83
C ASN A 157 -8.92 -6.36 -28.00
N GLY A 158 -8.10 -7.12 -28.72
CA GLY A 158 -8.53 -7.91 -29.88
C GLY A 158 -9.65 -8.91 -29.57
N LYS A 159 -9.61 -9.59 -28.42
CA LYS A 159 -10.65 -10.52 -27.98
C LYS A 159 -12.00 -9.82 -27.77
N VAL A 160 -11.96 -8.60 -27.19
CA VAL A 160 -13.18 -7.79 -26.99
C VAL A 160 -13.77 -7.34 -28.32
N LYS A 161 -12.93 -6.96 -29.30
CA LYS A 161 -13.39 -6.63 -30.66
C LYS A 161 -14.10 -7.82 -31.32
N ASP A 162 -13.58 -9.03 -31.17
CA ASP A 162 -14.20 -10.25 -31.69
C ASP A 162 -15.57 -10.49 -31.07
N VAL A 163 -15.72 -10.22 -29.77
CA VAL A 163 -16.98 -10.32 -29.05
C VAL A 163 -18.01 -9.33 -29.63
N PHE A 164 -17.61 -8.07 -29.87
CA PHE A 164 -18.53 -7.06 -30.45
C PHE A 164 -18.96 -7.42 -31.85
N ILE A 165 -18.07 -7.91 -32.70
CA ILE A 165 -18.39 -8.37 -34.05
C ILE A 165 -19.40 -9.53 -34.00
N LYS A 166 -19.15 -10.51 -33.11
CA LYS A 166 -20.03 -11.66 -32.91
C LYS A 166 -21.40 -11.24 -32.37
N ALA A 167 -21.39 -10.30 -31.38
CA ALA A 167 -22.63 -9.78 -30.81
C ALA A 167 -23.49 -9.04 -31.83
N LEU A 168 -22.88 -8.23 -32.70
CA LEU A 168 -23.62 -7.52 -33.75
C LEU A 168 -24.46 -8.43 -34.62
N GLY A 169 -23.95 -9.61 -34.98
CA GLY A 169 -24.68 -10.60 -35.79
C GLY A 169 -25.75 -11.38 -35.02
N LYS A 170 -25.73 -11.35 -33.68
CA LYS A 170 -26.59 -12.18 -32.82
C LYS A 170 -27.65 -11.36 -32.07
N GLU A 171 -27.34 -10.11 -31.73
CA GLU A 171 -28.18 -9.25 -30.90
C GLU A 171 -29.49 -8.89 -31.64
N LYS A 172 -30.59 -8.95 -30.91
CA LYS A 172 -31.91 -8.61 -31.39
C LYS A 172 -32.48 -7.34 -30.79
N ASN A 173 -31.95 -6.94 -29.61
CA ASN A 173 -32.38 -5.68 -29.00
C ASN A 173 -31.81 -4.50 -29.78
N PRO A 174 -32.69 -3.64 -30.34
CA PRO A 174 -32.22 -2.56 -31.22
C PRO A 174 -31.32 -1.54 -30.53
N SER A 175 -31.55 -1.27 -29.25
CA SER A 175 -30.73 -0.31 -28.47
C SER A 175 -29.31 -0.85 -28.27
N ILE A 176 -29.19 -2.14 -28.02
CA ILE A 176 -27.88 -2.81 -27.86
C ILE A 176 -27.16 -2.86 -29.22
N GLN A 177 -27.91 -3.19 -30.33
CA GLN A 177 -27.33 -3.18 -31.68
C GLN A 177 -26.74 -1.81 -32.06
N ILE A 178 -27.46 -0.71 -31.77
CA ILE A 178 -26.96 0.65 -32.03
C ILE A 178 -25.66 0.90 -31.25
N LEU A 179 -25.63 0.56 -29.97
CA LEU A 179 -24.45 0.79 -29.15
C LEU A 179 -23.24 -0.04 -29.63
N ILE A 180 -23.46 -1.28 -30.07
CA ILE A 180 -22.41 -2.11 -30.70
C ILE A 180 -21.87 -1.43 -31.96
N ILE A 181 -22.78 -0.96 -32.85
CA ILE A 181 -22.41 -0.27 -34.09
C ILE A 181 -21.56 0.98 -33.75
N ASP A 182 -22.03 1.79 -32.81
CA ASP A 182 -21.30 3.01 -32.38
C ASP A 182 -19.92 2.72 -31.84
N ILE A 183 -19.77 1.68 -31.03
CA ILE A 183 -18.47 1.26 -30.50
C ILE A 183 -17.55 0.85 -31.66
N LEU A 184 -18.03 -0.04 -32.57
CA LEU A 184 -17.25 -0.56 -33.68
C LEU A 184 -16.83 0.56 -34.67
N VAL A 185 -17.70 1.53 -34.91
CA VAL A 185 -17.40 2.72 -35.71
C VAL A 185 -16.35 3.58 -35.01
N ARG A 186 -16.50 3.86 -33.72
CA ARG A 186 -15.59 4.69 -32.94
C ARG A 186 -14.17 4.12 -32.88
N ILE A 187 -14.05 2.78 -32.77
CA ILE A 187 -12.74 2.12 -32.75
C ILE A 187 -12.20 1.81 -34.16
N GLN A 188 -12.94 2.20 -35.20
CA GLN A 188 -12.61 1.96 -36.61
C GLN A 188 -12.32 0.48 -36.93
N GLU A 189 -13.16 -0.42 -36.43
CA GLU A 189 -12.96 -1.87 -36.59
C GLU A 189 -13.41 -2.31 -38.01
N LYS A 190 -12.49 -2.46 -38.93
CA LYS A 190 -12.73 -2.80 -40.32
C LYS A 190 -13.44 -4.13 -40.52
N ARG A 191 -13.26 -5.10 -39.66
CA ARG A 191 -13.90 -6.40 -39.71
C ARG A 191 -15.42 -6.32 -39.47
N ALA A 192 -15.92 -5.19 -38.91
CA ALA A 192 -17.33 -4.95 -38.71
C ALA A 192 -18.07 -4.56 -40.02
N VAL A 193 -17.36 -4.17 -41.07
CA VAL A 193 -17.97 -3.71 -42.35
C VAL A 193 -18.88 -4.77 -42.94
N ALA A 194 -18.38 -5.99 -43.09
CA ALA A 194 -19.20 -7.08 -43.66
C ALA A 194 -20.46 -7.46 -42.82
N PRO A 195 -20.35 -7.61 -41.47
CA PRO A 195 -21.55 -7.78 -40.64
C PRO A 195 -22.54 -6.62 -40.72
N MET A 196 -22.08 -5.38 -40.80
CA MET A 196 -22.93 -4.19 -40.94
C MET A 196 -23.63 -4.15 -42.29
N GLN A 197 -22.96 -4.49 -43.39
CA GLN A 197 -23.56 -4.61 -44.72
C GLN A 197 -24.64 -5.67 -44.74
N LYS A 198 -24.40 -6.84 -44.11
CA LYS A 198 -25.38 -7.89 -43.99
C LYS A 198 -26.67 -7.43 -43.28
N LEU A 199 -26.52 -6.63 -42.20
CA LEU A 199 -27.67 -6.04 -41.49
C LEU A 199 -28.45 -5.04 -42.38
N LEU A 200 -27.79 -4.29 -43.29
CA LEU A 200 -28.45 -3.39 -44.21
C LEU A 200 -29.34 -4.15 -45.20
N GLU A 201 -28.95 -5.36 -45.61
CA GLU A 201 -29.65 -6.20 -46.56
C GLU A 201 -30.83 -6.98 -45.93
N GLN A 202 -30.83 -7.15 -44.60
CA GLN A 202 -31.91 -7.87 -43.91
C GLN A 202 -33.19 -7.02 -43.90
N GLU A 203 -34.31 -7.63 -44.26
CA GLU A 203 -35.62 -6.96 -44.32
C GLU A 203 -36.14 -6.60 -42.93
N ASP A 204 -35.89 -7.43 -41.95
CA ASP A 204 -36.29 -7.27 -40.54
C ASP A 204 -35.46 -6.27 -39.74
N THR A 205 -34.36 -5.76 -40.31
CA THR A 205 -33.55 -4.72 -39.66
C THR A 205 -34.31 -3.40 -39.63
N GLN A 206 -34.47 -2.85 -38.44
CA GLN A 206 -35.21 -1.61 -38.20
C GLN A 206 -34.62 -0.42 -38.98
N PRO A 207 -35.43 0.52 -39.50
CA PRO A 207 -34.96 1.63 -40.35
C PRO A 207 -33.90 2.51 -39.67
N PHE A 208 -34.02 2.73 -38.37
CA PHE A 208 -33.06 3.57 -37.67
C PHE A 208 -31.70 2.88 -37.48
N ILE A 209 -31.67 1.54 -37.39
CA ILE A 209 -30.41 0.76 -37.37
C ILE A 209 -29.75 0.87 -38.75
N LYS A 210 -30.50 0.70 -39.83
CA LYS A 210 -29.99 0.89 -41.20
C LYS A 210 -29.38 2.28 -41.38
N LYS A 211 -30.06 3.33 -40.88
CA LYS A 211 -29.56 4.70 -40.91
C LYS A 211 -28.27 4.85 -40.12
N GLN A 212 -28.16 4.25 -38.92
CA GLN A 212 -26.95 4.28 -38.10
C GLN A 212 -25.76 3.64 -38.81
N ILE A 213 -25.98 2.47 -39.43
CA ILE A 213 -24.97 1.77 -40.23
C ILE A 213 -24.53 2.63 -41.42
N GLN A 214 -25.48 3.19 -42.20
CA GLN A 214 -25.18 4.05 -43.35
C GLN A 214 -24.33 5.28 -42.95
N THR A 215 -24.58 5.84 -41.78
CA THR A 215 -23.83 6.98 -41.25
C THR A 215 -22.45 6.55 -40.73
N GLY A 216 -22.32 5.35 -40.20
CA GLY A 216 -21.11 4.82 -39.57
C GLY A 216 -20.10 4.21 -40.54
N LEU A 217 -20.58 3.47 -41.55
CA LEU A 217 -19.73 2.75 -42.52
C LEU A 217 -18.66 3.64 -43.19
N PRO A 218 -18.97 4.85 -43.68
CA PRO A 218 -17.95 5.71 -44.29
C PRO A 218 -16.82 6.12 -43.37
N LYS A 219 -16.98 5.99 -42.05
CA LYS A 219 -15.97 6.34 -41.03
C LYS A 219 -14.99 5.20 -40.77
N ILE A 220 -15.33 3.95 -41.18
CA ILE A 220 -14.52 2.75 -40.96
C ILE A 220 -13.69 2.38 -42.18
N ILE A 221 -14.22 2.70 -43.39
CA ILE A 221 -13.59 2.40 -44.68
C ILE A 221 -12.47 3.41 -44.94
#